data_87694a1385c877e13f94748187187d0f
#
_entry.id   87694a1385c877e13f94748187187d0f
#
_cell.length_a   1.000
_cell.length_b   1.000
_cell.length_c   1.000
_cell.angle_alpha   90.00
_cell.angle_beta   90.00
_cell.angle_gamma   90.00
#
_symmetry.space_group_name_H-M   'P 1'
#
loop_
_entity.id
_entity.type
_entity.pdbx_description
1 polymer ?
#
loop_
_entity_poly.entity_id
_entity_poly.type
_entity_poly.pdbx_seq_one_letter_code
_entity_poly.pdbx_strand_id
1 'polypeptide(L)'
;KFSTLAKVDVEYNEYLGFTAKIDYATTSNTGYSSVVNPFDYAYSTTRTMPAYNEDGSYYMSYRAAGSTGRDYIGYNILKELKNTGKSSKMDDFNALLALRLKLWKGLKYEGTFSWHTGNTNTRDWATAQSYKVTEIRGYEYGAYTEYDPEFSDSRLPYGGMLTQGSTRKSGYTLRNMLSYSHLFGVHDVSVSAGTEARRNEYKGVSTTGYGWVPEFGEMFSPVETSSYISTYGGNKPTNTNSFTQVASFFGIASYCYDNRYVFNANIRSDGSNKFGENPKYRFLPIWSIAGRYT
;
A
#
# COMPACT_ATOMS: atom_id res chain seq x y z
N LYS A 1 -14.59 7.53 1.95
CA LYS A 1 -13.43 8.08 2.67
C LYS A 1 -13.93 8.99 3.79
N PHE A 2 -13.42 8.80 4.99
CA PHE A 2 -13.58 9.69 6.13
C PHE A 2 -12.19 10.11 6.62
N SER A 3 -12.02 11.37 7.01
CA SER A 3 -10.78 11.85 7.61
C SER A 3 -11.08 12.92 8.64
N THR A 4 -10.31 12.93 9.72
CA THR A 4 -10.35 13.95 10.76
C THR A 4 -8.96 14.42 11.09
N LEU A 5 -8.84 15.69 11.45
CA LEU A 5 -7.57 16.32 11.80
C LEU A 5 -7.81 17.21 13.01
N ALA A 6 -6.97 17.05 14.03
CA ALA A 6 -6.87 17.96 15.16
C ALA A 6 -5.45 18.53 15.22
N LYS A 7 -5.35 19.84 15.36
CA LYS A 7 -4.08 20.57 15.54
C LYS A 7 -4.24 21.52 16.70
N VAL A 8 -3.27 21.47 17.59
CA VAL A 8 -3.10 22.45 18.67
C VAL A 8 -1.72 23.09 18.51
N ASP A 9 -1.70 24.40 18.51
CA ASP A 9 -0.48 25.21 18.42
C ASP A 9 -0.48 26.17 19.59
N VAL A 10 0.52 26.05 20.47
CA VAL A 10 0.60 26.80 21.72
C VAL A 10 1.95 27.52 21.76
N GLU A 11 1.90 28.84 21.88
CA GLU A 11 3.04 29.67 22.26
C GLU A 11 2.92 29.91 23.76
N TYR A 12 3.64 29.12 24.56
CA TYR A 12 3.59 29.22 26.03
C TYR A 12 4.18 30.53 26.52
N ASN A 13 5.27 30.96 25.90
CA ASN A 13 5.90 32.25 26.11
C ASN A 13 6.72 32.61 24.87
N GLU A 14 7.45 33.75 24.93
CA GLU A 14 8.31 34.20 23.82
C GLU A 14 9.45 33.23 23.47
N TYR A 15 9.80 32.29 24.38
CA TYR A 15 10.91 31.33 24.21
C TYR A 15 10.46 29.92 23.82
N LEU A 16 9.22 29.54 24.15
CA LEU A 16 8.74 28.17 24.04
C LEU A 16 7.42 28.07 23.26
N GLY A 17 7.45 27.39 22.15
CA GLY A 17 6.27 27.02 21.38
C GLY A 17 6.17 25.51 21.20
N PHE A 18 4.95 25.00 21.15
CA PHE A 18 4.65 23.59 20.99
C PHE A 18 3.51 23.39 19.99
N THR A 19 3.66 22.43 19.11
CA THR A 19 2.60 22.01 18.17
C THR A 19 2.34 20.53 18.34
N ALA A 20 1.08 20.17 18.53
CA ALA A 20 0.61 18.78 18.42
C ALA A 20 -0.41 18.68 17.29
N LYS A 21 -0.23 17.68 16.43
CA LYS A 21 -1.13 17.40 15.33
C LYS A 21 -1.42 15.91 15.30
N ILE A 22 -2.69 15.56 15.17
CA ILE A 22 -3.16 14.19 14.96
C ILE A 22 -4.05 14.20 13.75
N ASP A 23 -3.83 13.30 12.82
CA ASP A 23 -4.76 13.01 11.75
C ASP A 23 -5.07 11.51 11.65
N TYR A 24 -6.32 11.21 11.37
CA TYR A 24 -6.82 9.87 11.12
C TYR A 24 -7.62 9.87 9.84
N ALA A 25 -7.40 8.87 9.01
CA ALA A 25 -8.16 8.66 7.80
C ALA A 25 -8.54 7.19 7.64
N THR A 26 -9.79 6.94 7.27
CA THR A 26 -10.25 5.63 6.83
C THR A 26 -10.79 5.72 5.41
N THR A 27 -10.40 4.75 4.60
CA THR A 27 -10.83 4.66 3.20
C THR A 27 -11.29 3.23 2.93
N SER A 28 -12.49 3.09 2.40
CA SER A 28 -13.03 1.82 1.91
C SER A 28 -13.24 1.93 0.41
N ASN A 29 -12.70 0.99 -0.32
CA ASN A 29 -12.84 0.86 -1.77
C ASN A 29 -13.41 -0.52 -2.10
N THR A 30 -14.33 -0.55 -3.04
CA THR A 30 -14.80 -1.77 -3.70
C THR A 30 -14.50 -1.68 -5.19
N GLY A 31 -14.23 -2.79 -5.81
CA GLY A 31 -13.88 -2.83 -7.23
C GLY A 31 -13.98 -4.23 -7.80
N TYR A 32 -13.46 -4.36 -8.99
CA TYR A 32 -13.44 -5.64 -9.71
C TYR A 32 -12.39 -6.55 -9.11
N SER A 33 -12.71 -7.85 -9.06
CA SER A 33 -11.73 -8.90 -8.71
C SER A 33 -10.54 -8.87 -9.66
N SER A 34 -9.39 -9.31 -9.18
CA SER A 34 -8.17 -9.44 -10.00
C SER A 34 -8.32 -10.44 -11.15
N VAL A 35 -9.33 -11.32 -11.10
CA VAL A 35 -9.60 -12.31 -12.13
C VAL A 35 -10.54 -11.82 -13.23
N VAL A 36 -11.08 -10.59 -13.13
CA VAL A 36 -12.02 -10.00 -14.09
C VAL A 36 -11.58 -8.59 -14.46
N ASN A 37 -11.36 -8.35 -15.74
CA ASN A 37 -11.08 -7.00 -16.26
C ASN A 37 -12.17 -6.57 -17.26
N PRO A 38 -13.19 -5.80 -16.82
CA PRO A 38 -14.27 -5.38 -17.70
C PRO A 38 -13.82 -4.40 -18.80
N PHE A 39 -12.73 -3.66 -18.60
CA PHE A 39 -12.21 -2.77 -19.62
C PHE A 39 -11.54 -3.52 -20.76
N ASP A 40 -10.70 -4.53 -20.45
CA ASP A 40 -10.12 -5.41 -21.47
C ASP A 40 -11.20 -6.18 -22.23
N TYR A 41 -12.22 -6.63 -21.50
CA TYR A 41 -13.38 -7.29 -22.12
C TYR A 41 -14.09 -6.36 -23.10
N ALA A 42 -14.41 -5.12 -22.68
CA ALA A 42 -15.10 -4.14 -23.53
C ALA A 42 -14.25 -3.75 -24.75
N TYR A 43 -12.93 -3.72 -24.61
CA TYR A 43 -12.03 -3.41 -25.72
C TYR A 43 -11.88 -4.55 -26.72
N SER A 44 -11.83 -5.80 -26.22
CA SER A 44 -11.60 -7.00 -27.04
C SER A 44 -12.86 -7.67 -27.58
N THR A 45 -14.03 -7.30 -27.05
CA THR A 45 -15.32 -7.90 -27.46
C THR A 45 -15.95 -7.15 -28.62
N THR A 46 -16.55 -7.88 -29.55
CA THR A 46 -17.27 -7.29 -30.68
C THR A 46 -18.61 -6.69 -30.21
N ARG A 47 -19.02 -5.58 -30.84
CA ARG A 47 -20.30 -4.90 -30.53
C ARG A 47 -21.55 -5.73 -30.86
N THR A 48 -21.38 -6.79 -31.63
CA THR A 48 -22.49 -7.69 -32.04
C THR A 48 -22.76 -8.78 -31.00
N MET A 49 -21.90 -8.93 -29.98
CA MET A 49 -22.12 -9.93 -28.92
C MET A 49 -23.15 -9.40 -27.91
N PRO A 50 -24.32 -10.01 -27.78
CA PRO A 50 -25.33 -9.57 -26.82
C PRO A 50 -24.91 -9.92 -25.41
N ALA A 51 -25.39 -9.17 -24.41
CA ALA A 51 -25.19 -9.45 -23.00
C ALA A 51 -26.20 -10.48 -22.46
N TYR A 52 -27.39 -10.52 -23.06
CA TYR A 52 -28.51 -11.36 -22.69
C TYR A 52 -29.12 -12.03 -23.92
N ASN A 53 -29.72 -13.21 -23.74
CA ASN A 53 -30.59 -13.85 -24.66
C ASN A 53 -31.97 -13.19 -24.67
N GLU A 54 -32.84 -13.54 -25.62
CA GLU A 54 -34.21 -13.00 -25.73
C GLU A 54 -35.07 -13.31 -24.49
N ASP A 55 -34.78 -14.41 -23.80
CA ASP A 55 -35.46 -14.83 -22.57
C ASP A 55 -34.95 -14.15 -21.32
N GLY A 56 -33.97 -13.24 -21.44
CA GLY A 56 -33.35 -12.49 -20.33
C GLY A 56 -32.25 -13.26 -19.59
N SER A 57 -31.91 -14.47 -19.98
CA SER A 57 -30.75 -15.21 -19.48
C SER A 57 -29.44 -14.64 -20.02
N TYR A 58 -28.32 -14.90 -19.33
CA TYR A 58 -27.00 -14.44 -19.82
C TYR A 58 -26.62 -15.12 -21.12
N TYR A 59 -26.25 -14.36 -22.14
CA TYR A 59 -25.63 -14.88 -23.33
C TYR A 59 -24.24 -15.40 -23.03
N MET A 60 -24.00 -16.71 -23.23
CA MET A 60 -22.75 -17.35 -22.89
C MET A 60 -21.85 -17.50 -24.11
N SER A 61 -20.64 -16.92 -24.00
CA SER A 61 -19.55 -17.14 -24.97
C SER A 61 -18.71 -18.31 -24.48
N TYR A 62 -18.75 -19.44 -25.20
CA TYR A 62 -18.05 -20.64 -24.79
C TYR A 62 -16.57 -20.58 -25.17
N ARG A 63 -15.71 -20.94 -24.22
CA ARG A 63 -14.26 -21.02 -24.37
C ARG A 63 -13.78 -22.40 -23.94
N ALA A 64 -12.75 -22.91 -24.64
CA ALA A 64 -12.11 -24.16 -24.23
C ALA A 64 -11.45 -23.96 -22.83
N ALA A 65 -11.73 -24.88 -21.92
CA ALA A 65 -11.20 -24.86 -20.57
C ALA A 65 -10.24 -26.03 -20.32
N GLY A 66 -9.38 -25.83 -19.32
CA GLY A 66 -8.43 -26.85 -18.87
C GLY A 66 -7.26 -27.09 -19.83
N SER A 67 -6.32 -27.91 -19.37
CA SER A 67 -5.11 -28.25 -20.14
C SER A 67 -5.38 -29.16 -21.35
N THR A 68 -6.54 -29.79 -21.37
CA THR A 68 -6.93 -30.71 -22.44
C THR A 68 -7.79 -30.09 -23.53
N GLY A 69 -8.37 -28.88 -23.26
CA GLY A 69 -9.26 -28.18 -24.21
C GLY A 69 -10.53 -28.93 -24.60
N ARG A 70 -10.93 -29.96 -23.83
CA ARG A 70 -12.07 -30.80 -24.13
C ARG A 70 -13.40 -30.22 -23.69
N ASP A 71 -13.39 -29.42 -22.60
CA ASP A 71 -14.59 -28.86 -22.04
C ASP A 71 -14.72 -27.38 -22.44
N TYR A 72 -15.94 -27.02 -22.82
CA TYR A 72 -16.28 -25.63 -23.15
C TYR A 72 -17.04 -25.01 -21.98
N ILE A 73 -16.49 -23.94 -21.45
CA ILE A 73 -17.06 -23.21 -20.33
C ILE A 73 -17.63 -21.89 -20.82
N GLY A 74 -18.83 -21.57 -20.36
CA GLY A 74 -19.55 -20.37 -20.73
C GLY A 74 -18.99 -19.14 -19.95
N TYR A 75 -18.68 -18.10 -20.70
CA TYR A 75 -18.27 -16.81 -20.16
C TYR A 75 -19.28 -15.72 -20.48
N ASN A 76 -19.64 -14.93 -19.48
CA ASN A 76 -20.39 -13.69 -19.64
C ASN A 76 -19.88 -12.68 -18.62
N ILE A 77 -19.48 -11.49 -19.06
CA ILE A 77 -18.89 -10.46 -18.18
C ILE A 77 -19.82 -10.04 -17.04
N LEU A 78 -21.13 -9.92 -17.29
CA LEU A 78 -22.09 -9.52 -16.27
C LEU A 78 -22.28 -10.61 -15.20
N LYS A 79 -22.25 -11.90 -15.61
CA LYS A 79 -22.21 -13.04 -14.68
C LYS A 79 -20.94 -12.98 -13.82
N GLU A 80 -19.80 -12.69 -14.43
CA GLU A 80 -18.53 -12.57 -13.71
C GLU A 80 -18.53 -11.42 -12.70
N LEU A 81 -19.01 -10.24 -13.08
CA LEU A 81 -19.13 -9.09 -12.19
C LEU A 81 -20.03 -9.35 -10.98
N LYS A 82 -21.02 -10.24 -11.13
CA LYS A 82 -21.91 -10.65 -10.04
C LYS A 82 -21.26 -11.69 -9.11
N ASN A 83 -20.40 -12.55 -9.66
CA ASN A 83 -19.81 -13.70 -8.96
C ASN A 83 -18.39 -13.42 -8.45
N THR A 84 -17.86 -12.22 -8.68
CA THR A 84 -16.52 -11.83 -8.27
C THR A 84 -16.51 -10.43 -7.69
N GLY A 85 -15.50 -10.12 -6.90
CA GLY A 85 -15.36 -8.77 -6.39
C GLY A 85 -14.08 -8.59 -5.58
N LYS A 86 -13.79 -7.33 -5.30
CA LYS A 86 -12.65 -6.94 -4.47
C LYS A 86 -13.04 -5.82 -3.53
N SER A 87 -12.56 -5.88 -2.31
CA SER A 87 -12.67 -4.79 -1.35
C SER A 87 -11.34 -4.52 -0.67
N SER A 88 -11.13 -3.27 -0.30
CA SER A 88 -9.97 -2.84 0.46
C SER A 88 -10.40 -1.80 1.49
N LYS A 89 -10.02 -2.01 2.73
CA LYS A 89 -10.19 -1.03 3.80
C LYS A 89 -8.82 -0.63 4.33
N MET A 90 -8.57 0.66 4.33
CA MET A 90 -7.33 1.25 4.81
C MET A 90 -7.64 2.23 5.94
N ASP A 91 -6.94 2.08 7.04
CA ASP A 91 -6.97 2.97 8.19
C ASP A 91 -5.57 3.53 8.40
N ASP A 92 -5.42 4.85 8.37
CA ASP A 92 -4.16 5.57 8.56
C ASP A 92 -4.26 6.50 9.77
N PHE A 93 -3.26 6.47 10.62
CA PHE A 93 -3.10 7.36 11.76
C PHE A 93 -1.73 8.02 11.73
N ASN A 94 -1.70 9.34 11.87
CA ASN A 94 -0.47 10.11 11.94
C ASN A 94 -0.51 11.03 13.17
N ALA A 95 0.59 11.09 13.91
CA ALA A 95 0.79 12.01 15.01
C ALA A 95 2.10 12.79 14.78
N LEU A 96 2.07 14.09 15.05
CA LEU A 96 3.22 14.96 14.97
C LEU A 96 3.28 15.82 16.23
N LEU A 97 4.47 15.87 16.84
CA LEU A 97 4.82 16.75 17.91
C LEU A 97 6.00 17.61 17.45
N ALA A 98 5.88 18.93 17.61
CA ALA A 98 6.97 19.86 17.33
C ALA A 98 7.20 20.76 18.53
N LEU A 99 8.46 20.95 18.86
CA LEU A 99 8.96 21.81 19.92
C LEU A 99 9.80 22.91 19.28
N ARG A 100 9.50 24.16 19.61
CA ARG A 100 10.25 25.34 19.18
C ARG A 100 10.80 26.06 20.42
N LEU A 101 12.11 26.22 20.48
CA LEU A 101 12.79 26.95 21.56
C LEU A 101 13.60 28.08 20.98
N LYS A 102 13.42 29.27 21.51
CA LYS A 102 14.36 30.41 21.32
C LYS A 102 15.34 30.38 22.47
N LEU A 103 16.55 29.88 22.23
CA LEU A 103 17.56 29.65 23.28
C LEU A 103 18.30 30.92 23.64
N TRP A 104 18.59 31.75 22.64
CA TRP A 104 19.30 33.03 22.80
C TRP A 104 18.95 33.95 21.63
N LYS A 105 19.48 35.20 21.67
CA LYS A 105 19.31 36.15 20.55
C LYS A 105 19.84 35.54 19.25
N GLY A 106 18.92 35.29 18.32
CA GLY A 106 19.20 34.66 17.03
C GLY A 106 19.33 33.14 17.04
N LEU A 107 19.46 32.47 18.21
CA LEU A 107 19.59 30.99 18.29
C LEU A 107 18.25 30.32 18.58
N LYS A 108 17.85 29.42 17.70
CA LYS A 108 16.59 28.69 17.80
C LYS A 108 16.86 27.20 17.68
N TYR A 109 16.11 26.40 18.45
CA TYR A 109 16.06 24.96 18.29
C TYR A 109 14.65 24.55 17.89
N GLU A 110 14.57 23.63 16.91
CA GLU A 110 13.33 23.00 16.47
C GLU A 110 13.50 21.48 16.52
N GLY A 111 12.70 20.83 17.35
CA GLY A 111 12.58 19.38 17.43
C GLY A 111 11.24 18.94 16.88
N THR A 112 11.22 17.97 15.98
CA THR A 112 9.98 17.39 15.44
C THR A 112 10.03 15.88 15.57
N PHE A 113 9.00 15.32 16.17
CA PHE A 113 8.74 13.88 16.18
C PHE A 113 7.44 13.61 15.45
N SER A 114 7.49 12.75 14.46
CA SER A 114 6.30 12.25 13.79
C SER A 114 6.24 10.73 13.87
N TRP A 115 5.06 10.21 14.09
CA TRP A 115 4.77 8.79 14.08
C TRP A 115 3.56 8.52 13.19
N HIS A 116 3.67 7.48 12.38
CA HIS A 116 2.56 7.03 11.54
C HIS A 116 2.36 5.53 11.67
N THR A 117 1.12 5.11 11.58
CA THR A 117 0.73 3.70 11.45
C THR A 117 -0.49 3.59 10.57
N GLY A 118 -0.48 2.62 9.69
CA GLY A 118 -1.61 2.33 8.81
C GLY A 118 -1.82 0.83 8.68
N ASN A 119 -3.06 0.43 8.56
CA ASN A 119 -3.44 -0.95 8.31
C ASN A 119 -4.32 -1.02 7.06
N THR A 120 -4.01 -1.93 6.15
CA THR A 120 -4.80 -2.17 4.94
C THR A 120 -5.22 -3.63 4.92
N ASN A 121 -6.53 -3.86 4.94
CA ASN A 121 -7.12 -5.18 4.76
C ASN A 121 -7.73 -5.27 3.37
N THR A 122 -7.41 -6.34 2.66
CA THR A 122 -7.90 -6.60 1.31
C THR A 122 -8.62 -7.93 1.25
N ARG A 123 -9.67 -7.97 0.45
CA ARG A 123 -10.39 -9.20 0.08
C ARG A 123 -10.59 -9.19 -1.43
N ASP A 124 -10.34 -10.33 -2.06
CA ASP A 124 -10.56 -10.56 -3.48
C ASP A 124 -11.19 -11.95 -3.62
N TRP A 125 -12.39 -12.03 -4.17
CA TRP A 125 -13.16 -13.27 -4.16
C TRP A 125 -13.75 -13.62 -5.52
N ALA A 126 -13.92 -14.91 -5.73
CA ALA A 126 -14.63 -15.50 -6.84
C ALA A 126 -15.48 -16.66 -6.32
N THR A 127 -16.78 -16.61 -6.52
CA THR A 127 -17.71 -17.66 -6.07
C THR A 127 -17.58 -18.93 -6.92
N ALA A 128 -18.20 -20.01 -6.47
CA ALA A 128 -18.24 -21.28 -7.17
C ALA A 128 -18.79 -21.19 -8.61
N GLN A 129 -19.58 -20.15 -8.92
CA GLN A 129 -20.20 -19.93 -10.24
C GLN A 129 -19.39 -19.04 -11.17
N SER A 130 -18.26 -18.47 -10.70
CA SER A 130 -17.40 -17.63 -11.54
C SER A 130 -16.66 -18.47 -12.59
N TYR A 131 -16.36 -17.85 -13.73
CA TYR A 131 -15.60 -18.48 -14.80
C TYR A 131 -14.24 -18.98 -14.30
N LYS A 132 -13.54 -18.18 -13.48
CA LYS A 132 -12.21 -18.55 -12.95
C LYS A 132 -12.26 -19.82 -12.12
N VAL A 133 -13.28 -19.96 -11.27
CA VAL A 133 -13.45 -21.17 -10.45
C VAL A 133 -13.90 -22.35 -11.32
N THR A 134 -14.79 -22.11 -12.28
CA THR A 134 -15.24 -23.11 -13.24
C THR A 134 -14.10 -23.64 -14.13
N GLU A 135 -13.16 -22.73 -14.52
CA GLU A 135 -11.93 -23.11 -15.25
C GLU A 135 -11.04 -24.03 -14.40
N ILE A 136 -10.86 -23.74 -13.11
CA ILE A 136 -10.10 -24.58 -12.18
C ILE A 136 -10.81 -25.92 -11.93
N ARG A 137 -12.12 -25.88 -11.80
CA ARG A 137 -12.96 -27.07 -11.59
C ARG A 137 -12.95 -28.00 -12.80
N GLY A 138 -12.94 -27.47 -14.01
CA GLY A 138 -12.94 -28.21 -15.27
C GLY A 138 -14.32 -28.43 -15.88
N TYR A 139 -15.41 -28.07 -15.16
CA TYR A 139 -16.80 -28.23 -15.60
C TYR A 139 -17.71 -27.16 -14.99
N GLU A 140 -18.90 -26.96 -15.58
CA GLU A 140 -19.87 -25.97 -15.07
C GLU A 140 -20.39 -26.36 -13.68
N TYR A 141 -20.71 -25.34 -12.88
CA TYR A 141 -21.21 -25.52 -11.52
C TYR A 141 -22.48 -26.34 -11.49
N GLY A 142 -22.46 -27.44 -10.72
CA GLY A 142 -23.61 -28.36 -10.61
C GLY A 142 -23.72 -29.41 -11.71
N ALA A 143 -22.76 -29.48 -12.63
CA ALA A 143 -22.79 -30.52 -13.70
C ALA A 143 -22.51 -31.91 -13.16
N TYR A 144 -21.68 -32.02 -12.10
CA TYR A 144 -21.32 -33.31 -11.49
C TYR A 144 -21.51 -33.29 -9.99
N THR A 145 -21.70 -34.45 -9.38
CA THR A 145 -21.89 -34.68 -7.94
C THR A 145 -20.72 -35.47 -7.36
N GLU A 146 -20.69 -35.66 -6.06
CA GLU A 146 -19.63 -36.39 -5.36
C GLU A 146 -19.51 -37.87 -5.78
N TYR A 147 -20.52 -38.41 -6.48
CA TYR A 147 -20.55 -39.79 -7.00
C TYR A 147 -19.93 -39.90 -8.40
N ASP A 148 -19.63 -38.79 -9.05
CA ASP A 148 -19.10 -38.77 -10.42
C ASP A 148 -17.56 -38.73 -10.40
N PRO A 149 -16.87 -39.44 -11.31
CA PRO A 149 -15.41 -39.43 -11.40
C PRO A 149 -14.85 -38.04 -11.64
N GLU A 150 -15.50 -37.19 -12.44
CA GLU A 150 -15.12 -35.85 -12.78
C GLU A 150 -15.04 -34.96 -11.53
N PHE A 151 -15.90 -35.18 -10.54
CA PHE A 151 -15.86 -34.49 -9.26
C PHE A 151 -14.57 -34.84 -8.49
N SER A 152 -14.22 -36.11 -8.43
CA SER A 152 -13.03 -36.60 -7.74
C SER A 152 -11.72 -36.13 -8.40
N ASP A 153 -11.72 -36.00 -9.71
CA ASP A 153 -10.59 -35.57 -10.52
C ASP A 153 -10.41 -34.03 -10.52
N SER A 154 -11.46 -33.31 -10.10
CA SER A 154 -11.43 -31.87 -10.06
C SER A 154 -10.46 -31.31 -9.00
N ARG A 155 -9.70 -30.28 -9.37
CA ARG A 155 -8.83 -29.54 -8.44
C ARG A 155 -9.60 -28.65 -7.47
N LEU A 156 -10.82 -28.24 -7.79
CA LEU A 156 -11.69 -27.44 -6.94
C LEU A 156 -13.16 -27.86 -7.15
N PRO A 157 -13.55 -29.04 -6.67
CA PRO A 157 -14.88 -29.60 -6.95
C PRO A 157 -15.99 -28.79 -6.29
N TYR A 158 -15.74 -28.16 -5.17
CA TYR A 158 -16.74 -27.43 -4.40
C TYR A 158 -16.24 -26.06 -3.93
N GLY A 159 -17.17 -25.09 -3.84
CA GLY A 159 -16.89 -23.73 -3.37
C GLY A 159 -16.14 -22.87 -4.38
N GLY A 160 -15.81 -21.68 -3.95
CA GLY A 160 -15.09 -20.66 -4.69
C GLY A 160 -13.67 -20.44 -4.17
N MET A 161 -13.14 -19.26 -4.40
CA MET A 161 -11.83 -18.84 -3.90
C MET A 161 -11.93 -17.48 -3.21
N LEU A 162 -11.16 -17.31 -2.12
CA LEU A 162 -11.06 -16.07 -1.37
C LEU A 162 -9.59 -15.77 -1.08
N THR A 163 -9.08 -14.66 -1.59
CA THR A 163 -7.78 -14.12 -1.23
C THR A 163 -7.96 -13.02 -0.19
N GLN A 164 -7.31 -13.18 0.93
CA GLN A 164 -7.29 -12.18 2.00
C GLN A 164 -5.88 -11.71 2.26
N GLY A 165 -5.72 -10.40 2.47
CA GLY A 165 -4.44 -9.81 2.81
C GLY A 165 -4.60 -8.78 3.90
N SER A 166 -3.63 -8.72 4.80
CA SER A 166 -3.49 -7.65 5.77
C SER A 166 -2.07 -7.10 5.70
N THR A 167 -1.97 -5.78 5.61
CA THR A 167 -0.69 -5.09 5.53
C THR A 167 -0.67 -3.97 6.56
N ARG A 168 0.36 -3.98 7.41
CA ARG A 168 0.63 -2.92 8.37
C ARG A 168 1.87 -2.14 7.95
N LYS A 169 1.72 -0.83 7.87
CA LYS A 169 2.81 0.14 7.74
C LYS A 169 2.96 0.83 9.08
N SER A 170 4.19 1.03 9.54
CA SER A 170 4.45 1.85 10.72
C SER A 170 5.81 2.52 10.58
N GLY A 171 5.95 3.71 11.14
CA GLY A 171 7.22 4.40 11.10
C GLY A 171 7.24 5.63 11.98
N TYR A 172 8.44 6.14 12.17
CA TYR A 172 8.67 7.40 12.86
C TYR A 172 9.76 8.22 12.17
N THR A 173 9.69 9.52 12.37
CA THR A 173 10.74 10.46 12.00
C THR A 173 11.02 11.36 13.21
N LEU A 174 12.28 11.43 13.60
CA LEU A 174 12.79 12.38 14.59
C LEU A 174 13.73 13.32 13.87
N ARG A 175 13.44 14.62 13.91
CA ARG A 175 14.27 15.68 13.32
C ARG A 175 14.61 16.70 14.39
N ASN A 176 15.87 17.07 14.45
CA ASN A 176 16.36 18.13 15.31
C ASN A 176 17.10 19.14 14.43
N MET A 177 16.86 20.42 14.65
CA MET A 177 17.49 21.49 13.93
C MET A 177 17.84 22.62 14.90
N LEU A 178 19.09 23.06 14.84
CA LEU A 178 19.61 24.26 15.54
C LEU A 178 19.88 25.30 14.47
N SER A 179 19.32 26.48 14.62
CA SER A 179 19.47 27.61 13.69
C SER A 179 19.94 28.85 14.41
N TYR A 180 20.92 29.51 13.85
CA TYR A 180 21.38 30.81 14.31
C TYR A 180 21.25 31.82 13.17
N SER A 181 20.67 32.98 13.46
CA SER A 181 20.53 34.08 12.51
C SER A 181 20.78 35.42 13.23
N HIS A 182 21.68 36.21 12.68
CA HIS A 182 22.01 37.53 13.26
C HIS A 182 22.53 38.50 12.19
N LEU A 183 22.12 39.77 12.35
CA LEU A 183 22.58 40.90 11.53
C LEU A 183 23.67 41.64 12.25
N PHE A 184 24.91 41.61 11.73
CA PHE A 184 26.07 42.33 12.24
C PHE A 184 26.34 43.55 11.33
N GLY A 185 25.66 44.65 11.56
CA GLY A 185 25.75 45.82 10.69
C GLY A 185 25.21 45.52 9.28
N VAL A 186 26.09 45.45 8.29
CA VAL A 186 25.75 45.14 6.88
C VAL A 186 25.89 43.64 6.55
N HIS A 187 26.27 42.80 7.53
CA HIS A 187 26.51 41.40 7.39
C HIS A 187 25.33 40.61 7.97
N ASP A 188 24.54 39.99 7.15
CA ASP A 188 23.47 39.04 7.58
C ASP A 188 23.99 37.63 7.49
N VAL A 189 24.00 36.93 8.62
CA VAL A 189 24.49 35.55 8.75
C VAL A 189 23.37 34.65 9.24
N SER A 190 23.14 33.57 8.53
CA SER A 190 22.21 32.50 8.95
C SER A 190 22.87 31.14 8.78
N VAL A 191 22.92 30.36 9.87
CA VAL A 191 23.50 29.02 9.88
C VAL A 191 22.51 28.07 10.54
N SER A 192 22.30 26.92 9.95
CA SER A 192 21.46 25.84 10.52
C SER A 192 22.19 24.51 10.40
N ALA A 193 22.09 23.70 11.44
CA ALA A 193 22.58 22.33 11.44
C ALA A 193 21.53 21.42 12.05
N GLY A 194 21.42 20.20 11.55
CA GLY A 194 20.41 19.30 12.03
C GLY A 194 20.69 17.83 11.77
N THR A 195 19.89 17.03 12.44
CA THR A 195 19.88 15.58 12.30
C THR A 195 18.46 15.10 12.03
N GLU A 196 18.33 14.05 11.24
CA GLU A 196 17.06 13.36 11.00
C GLU A 196 17.27 11.86 11.10
N ALA A 197 16.45 11.19 11.89
CA ALA A 197 16.39 9.74 11.96
C ALA A 197 14.98 9.30 11.54
N ARG A 198 14.88 8.40 10.56
CA ARG A 198 13.62 7.88 10.06
C ARG A 198 13.65 6.36 9.99
N ARG A 199 12.58 5.75 10.44
CA ARG A 199 12.34 4.32 10.27
C ARG A 199 10.94 4.10 9.70
N ASN A 200 10.86 3.27 8.67
CA ASN A 200 9.61 2.77 8.11
C ASN A 200 9.66 1.25 8.09
N GLU A 201 8.64 0.62 8.57
CA GLU A 201 8.44 -0.83 8.56
C GLU A 201 7.16 -1.18 7.82
N TYR A 202 7.23 -2.24 7.04
CA TYR A 202 6.13 -2.78 6.27
C TYR A 202 6.03 -4.27 6.54
N LYS A 203 4.91 -4.71 7.11
CA LYS A 203 4.59 -6.11 7.37
C LYS A 203 3.29 -6.48 6.70
N GLY A 204 3.28 -7.58 5.98
CA GLY A 204 2.09 -8.07 5.31
C GLY A 204 1.97 -9.58 5.40
N VAL A 205 0.75 -10.04 5.39
CA VAL A 205 0.37 -11.44 5.19
C VAL A 205 -0.73 -11.49 4.13
N SER A 206 -0.63 -12.46 3.23
CA SER A 206 -1.68 -12.74 2.25
C SER A 206 -1.84 -14.25 2.12
N THR A 207 -3.08 -14.69 2.00
CA THR A 207 -3.43 -16.09 1.81
C THR A 207 -4.60 -16.21 0.84
N THR A 208 -4.60 -17.27 0.06
CA THR A 208 -5.74 -17.66 -0.78
C THR A 208 -6.30 -18.97 -0.27
N GLY A 209 -7.56 -18.96 0.15
CA GLY A 209 -8.33 -20.16 0.47
C GLY A 209 -9.16 -20.60 -0.73
N TYR A 210 -9.24 -21.90 -0.93
CA TYR A 210 -10.04 -22.54 -1.96
C TYR A 210 -11.16 -23.36 -1.31
N GLY A 211 -12.29 -23.48 -1.99
CA GLY A 211 -13.48 -24.12 -1.42
C GLY A 211 -14.35 -23.13 -0.60
N TRP A 212 -14.23 -21.84 -0.83
CA TRP A 212 -14.96 -20.81 -0.11
C TRP A 212 -16.46 -20.82 -0.44
N VAL A 213 -17.30 -20.84 0.61
CA VAL A 213 -18.76 -20.89 0.53
C VAL A 213 -19.36 -19.76 1.36
N PRO A 214 -19.60 -18.58 0.75
CA PRO A 214 -20.10 -17.41 1.47
C PRO A 214 -21.50 -17.62 2.04
N GLU A 215 -22.33 -18.42 1.42
CA GLU A 215 -23.72 -18.67 1.82
C GLU A 215 -23.84 -19.40 3.17
N PHE A 216 -22.81 -20.12 3.57
CA PHE A 216 -22.75 -20.85 4.84
C PHE A 216 -21.86 -20.16 5.90
N GLY A 217 -21.90 -18.82 5.95
CA GLY A 217 -21.13 -18.06 6.94
C GLY A 217 -19.66 -17.91 6.59
N GLU A 218 -19.36 -17.83 5.31
CA GLU A 218 -17.98 -17.63 4.79
C GLU A 218 -17.02 -18.80 5.13
N MET A 219 -17.54 -19.99 5.32
CA MET A 219 -16.73 -21.17 5.61
C MET A 219 -16.01 -21.67 4.36
N PHE A 220 -15.01 -22.51 4.59
CA PHE A 220 -14.37 -23.29 3.53
C PHE A 220 -14.93 -24.72 3.55
N SER A 221 -15.15 -25.27 2.35
CA SER A 221 -15.68 -26.63 2.21
C SER A 221 -14.74 -27.66 2.82
N PRO A 222 -15.28 -28.61 3.58
CA PRO A 222 -14.51 -29.76 4.07
C PRO A 222 -14.24 -30.82 2.99
N VAL A 223 -14.79 -30.66 1.77
CA VAL A 223 -14.61 -31.62 0.68
C VAL A 223 -13.23 -31.49 0.08
N GLU A 224 -12.36 -32.43 0.39
CA GLU A 224 -10.99 -32.50 -0.08
C GLU A 224 -10.77 -33.77 -0.90
N THR A 225 -10.77 -33.65 -2.22
CA THR A 225 -10.40 -34.74 -3.13
C THR A 225 -8.88 -34.90 -3.17
N SER A 226 -8.38 -36.04 -3.64
CA SER A 226 -6.95 -36.28 -3.85
C SER A 226 -6.33 -35.24 -4.79
N SER A 227 -7.08 -34.83 -5.82
CA SER A 227 -6.66 -33.77 -6.76
C SER A 227 -6.59 -32.39 -6.08
N TYR A 228 -7.55 -32.05 -5.22
CA TYR A 228 -7.54 -30.85 -4.40
C TYR A 228 -6.33 -30.83 -3.47
N ILE A 229 -6.11 -31.90 -2.70
CA ILE A 229 -4.99 -31.99 -1.74
C ILE A 229 -3.64 -31.87 -2.46
N SER A 230 -3.45 -32.54 -3.61
CA SER A 230 -2.21 -32.45 -4.36
C SER A 230 -1.94 -31.05 -4.91
N THR A 231 -2.99 -30.28 -5.22
CA THR A 231 -2.87 -28.93 -5.78
C THR A 231 -2.72 -27.86 -4.69
N TYR A 232 -3.50 -27.91 -3.64
CA TYR A 232 -3.65 -26.84 -2.64
C TYR A 232 -3.26 -27.22 -1.21
N GLY A 233 -3.09 -28.50 -0.91
CA GLY A 233 -2.75 -28.95 0.45
C GLY A 233 -1.43 -28.38 1.01
N GLY A 234 -0.54 -27.95 0.13
CA GLY A 234 0.71 -27.25 0.48
C GLY A 234 0.60 -25.72 0.48
N ASN A 235 -0.57 -25.15 0.25
CA ASN A 235 -0.74 -23.70 0.15
C ASN A 235 -0.45 -23.03 1.51
N LYS A 236 0.47 -22.07 1.52
CA LYS A 236 0.91 -21.36 2.72
C LYS A 236 0.69 -19.85 2.55
N PRO A 237 0.38 -19.14 3.65
CA PRO A 237 0.37 -17.69 3.63
C PRO A 237 1.70 -17.10 3.16
N THR A 238 1.62 -16.10 2.32
CA THR A 238 2.79 -15.30 1.91
C THR A 238 3.01 -14.21 2.92
N ASN A 239 4.21 -14.15 3.50
CA ASN A 239 4.60 -13.13 4.44
C ASN A 239 5.56 -12.14 3.79
N THR A 240 5.30 -10.85 3.99
CA THR A 240 6.19 -9.77 3.57
C THR A 240 6.67 -9.04 4.82
N ASN A 241 7.97 -8.85 4.96
CA ASN A 241 8.57 -8.04 6.01
C ASN A 241 9.71 -7.23 5.41
N SER A 242 9.58 -5.92 5.45
CA SER A 242 10.65 -5.03 5.02
C SER A 242 10.71 -3.81 5.92
N PHE A 243 11.92 -3.29 6.13
CA PHE A 243 12.11 -2.04 6.84
C PHE A 243 13.19 -1.19 6.18
N THR A 244 13.05 0.10 6.33
CA THR A 244 14.04 1.10 5.90
C THR A 244 14.36 2.00 7.07
N GLN A 245 15.65 2.17 7.35
CA GLN A 245 16.17 3.11 8.33
C GLN A 245 17.09 4.09 7.61
N VAL A 246 16.92 5.37 7.92
CA VAL A 246 17.73 6.44 7.38
C VAL A 246 18.16 7.33 8.53
N ALA A 247 19.44 7.65 8.59
CA ALA A 247 20.00 8.69 9.45
C ALA A 247 20.66 9.74 8.57
N SER A 248 20.35 11.00 8.81
CA SER A 248 20.82 12.13 8.01
C SER A 248 21.41 13.19 8.90
N PHE A 249 22.51 13.79 8.44
CA PHE A 249 23.12 14.99 9.01
C PHE A 249 23.14 16.07 7.93
N PHE A 250 22.75 17.27 8.27
CA PHE A 250 22.71 18.37 7.30
C PHE A 250 23.12 19.69 7.92
N GLY A 251 23.71 20.54 7.10
CA GLY A 251 24.09 21.89 7.43
C GLY A 251 23.76 22.85 6.29
N ILE A 252 23.28 24.03 6.64
CA ILE A 252 22.92 25.11 5.71
C ILE A 252 23.53 26.38 6.24
N ALA A 253 24.22 27.13 5.39
CA ALA A 253 24.75 28.47 5.72
C ALA A 253 24.33 29.45 4.63
N SER A 254 23.89 30.63 5.05
CA SER A 254 23.61 31.78 4.19
C SER A 254 24.29 33.00 4.73
N TYR A 255 24.98 33.71 3.87
CA TYR A 255 25.63 34.97 4.21
C TYR A 255 25.23 36.03 3.19
N CYS A 256 24.78 37.18 3.66
CA CYS A 256 24.43 38.30 2.79
C CYS A 256 25.23 39.53 3.24
N TYR A 257 25.88 40.19 2.29
CA TYR A 257 26.64 41.44 2.51
C TYR A 257 25.92 42.60 1.80
N ASP A 258 25.63 43.63 2.55
CA ASP A 258 25.02 44.91 2.10
C ASP A 258 23.74 44.69 1.28
N ASN A 259 22.98 43.66 1.57
CA ASN A 259 21.78 43.22 0.81
C ASN A 259 22.02 43.01 -0.71
N ARG A 260 23.29 42.91 -1.14
CA ARG A 260 23.68 42.80 -2.55
C ARG A 260 24.35 41.48 -2.88
N TYR A 261 25.28 41.04 -2.02
CA TYR A 261 26.03 39.79 -2.28
C TYR A 261 25.53 38.69 -1.37
N VAL A 262 24.97 37.65 -1.94
CA VAL A 262 24.43 36.51 -1.19
C VAL A 262 25.22 35.24 -1.54
N PHE A 263 25.72 34.56 -0.50
CA PHE A 263 26.40 33.28 -0.60
C PHE A 263 25.63 32.24 0.20
N ASN A 264 25.32 31.10 -0.44
CA ASN A 264 24.64 29.97 0.18
C ASN A 264 25.52 28.74 0.05
N ALA A 265 25.61 27.98 1.13
CA ALA A 265 26.25 26.68 1.15
C ALA A 265 25.34 25.68 1.86
N ASN A 266 25.24 24.46 1.33
CA ASN A 266 24.58 23.37 2.03
C ASN A 266 25.41 22.09 1.91
N ILE A 267 25.28 21.26 2.92
CA ILE A 267 25.88 19.94 3.00
C ILE A 267 24.87 18.97 3.61
N ARG A 268 24.78 17.77 3.08
CA ARG A 268 23.95 16.69 3.61
C ARG A 268 24.67 15.36 3.46
N SER A 269 24.56 14.54 4.47
CA SER A 269 25.09 13.19 4.48
C SER A 269 24.00 12.24 4.98
N ASP A 270 23.64 11.25 4.16
CA ASP A 270 22.59 10.29 4.43
C ASP A 270 23.18 8.89 4.56
N GLY A 271 22.77 8.17 5.59
CA GLY A 271 23.07 6.75 5.78
C GLY A 271 21.77 5.93 5.78
N SER A 272 21.75 4.80 5.08
CA SER A 272 20.58 3.92 5.05
C SER A 272 21.01 2.46 5.14
N ASN A 273 20.15 1.64 5.75
CA ASN A 273 20.29 0.18 5.70
C ASN A 273 20.13 -0.42 4.29
N LYS A 274 19.73 0.40 3.30
CA LYS A 274 19.59 0.02 1.88
C LYS A 274 20.82 0.34 1.04
N PHE A 275 21.83 1.04 1.58
CA PHE A 275 23.04 1.46 0.84
C PHE A 275 24.12 0.36 0.75
N GLY A 276 23.74 -0.90 0.93
CA GLY A 276 24.68 -2.02 0.86
C GLY A 276 25.48 -2.24 2.16
N GLU A 277 26.35 -3.25 2.14
CA GLU A 277 27.08 -3.69 3.33
C GLU A 277 28.37 -2.90 3.57
N ASN A 278 28.95 -2.27 2.53
CA ASN A 278 30.23 -1.60 2.65
C ASN A 278 30.11 -0.25 3.39
N PRO A 279 30.71 -0.11 4.59
CA PRO A 279 30.64 1.12 5.39
C PRO A 279 31.19 2.37 4.69
N LYS A 280 32.09 2.21 3.73
CA LYS A 280 32.72 3.34 3.00
C LYS A 280 31.71 4.11 2.14
N TYR A 281 30.60 3.50 1.75
CA TYR A 281 29.57 4.14 0.94
C TYR A 281 28.36 4.61 1.77
N ARG A 282 28.44 4.46 3.09
CA ARG A 282 27.47 5.05 4.00
C ARG A 282 27.91 6.47 4.34
N PHE A 283 26.97 7.38 4.47
CA PHE A 283 27.20 8.77 4.84
C PHE A 283 28.08 9.55 3.87
N LEU A 284 27.94 9.32 2.58
CA LEU A 284 28.62 10.16 1.58
C LEU A 284 28.03 11.57 1.56
N PRO A 285 28.84 12.62 1.77
CA PRO A 285 28.33 13.97 1.79
C PRO A 285 28.02 14.46 0.37
N ILE A 286 26.87 15.09 0.22
CA ILE A 286 26.49 15.86 -0.96
C ILE A 286 26.49 17.33 -0.53
N TRP A 287 27.08 18.20 -1.31
CA TRP A 287 27.15 19.62 -1.01
C TRP A 287 26.88 20.48 -2.25
N SER A 288 26.45 21.70 -2.01
CA SER A 288 26.36 22.73 -3.05
C SER A 288 26.71 24.10 -2.49
N ILE A 289 27.23 24.96 -3.37
CA ILE A 289 27.52 26.35 -3.08
C ILE A 289 26.90 27.20 -4.19
N ALA A 290 26.29 28.30 -3.84
CA ALA A 290 25.71 29.27 -4.76
C ALA A 290 26.04 30.71 -4.36
N GLY A 291 26.22 31.57 -5.35
CA GLY A 291 26.40 33.03 -5.18
C GLY A 291 25.38 33.79 -6.00
N ARG A 292 24.89 34.90 -5.46
CA ARG A 292 23.99 35.84 -6.16
C ARG A 292 24.44 37.28 -5.90
N TYR A 293 24.43 38.09 -6.94
CA TYR A 293 24.50 39.54 -6.89
C TYR A 293 23.15 40.15 -7.27
N THR A 294 22.67 41.14 -6.50
CA THR A 294 21.38 41.80 -6.72
C THR A 294 21.57 43.31 -6.87
#